data_4d9e36fc99fa9ea621ad75ddd592c809
#
_entry.id   4d9e36fc99fa9ea621ad75ddd592c809
#
_cell.length_a   1.000
_cell.length_b   1.000
_cell.length_c   1.000
_cell.angle_alpha   90.00
_cell.angle_beta   90.00
_cell.angle_gamma   90.00
#
_symmetry.space_group_name_H-M   'P 1'
#
loop_
_entity.id
_entity.type
_entity.pdbx_description
1 polymer ?
#
loop_
_entity_poly.entity_id
_entity_poly.type
_entity_poly.pdbx_seq_one_letter_code
_entity_poly.pdbx_strand_id
1 'polypeptide(L)'
;MKRFSNLIALASVALSLSGLAHGADPKAAKPNLAAGEAKATAVCAACHSVDGSRGLPAYPILQGQHPEYLVKQLVEFKEGKRKNAIMAGMAAPLT
;
A
#
# COMPACT_ATOMS: atom_id res chain seq x y z
N MET A 1 -16.48 -68.57 16.07
CA MET A 1 -17.04 -67.22 16.32
C MET A 1 -15.86 -66.25 16.39
N LYS A 2 -15.62 -65.48 15.32
CA LYS A 2 -14.53 -64.50 15.23
C LYS A 2 -15.09 -63.11 15.45
N ARG A 3 -14.66 -62.46 16.54
CA ARG A 3 -15.02 -61.09 16.86
C ARG A 3 -14.12 -60.14 16.07
N PHE A 4 -14.65 -59.35 15.14
CA PHE A 4 -13.96 -58.30 14.47
C PHE A 4 -14.09 -57.01 15.32
N SER A 5 -12.99 -56.60 15.95
CA SER A 5 -12.91 -55.29 16.60
C SER A 5 -12.63 -54.22 15.56
N ASN A 6 -13.61 -53.37 15.29
CA ASN A 6 -13.42 -52.18 14.46
C ASN A 6 -12.81 -51.08 15.31
N LEU A 7 -11.51 -50.84 15.10
CA LEU A 7 -10.84 -49.65 15.59
C LEU A 7 -11.10 -48.50 14.60
N ILE A 8 -11.99 -47.60 14.97
CA ILE A 8 -12.23 -46.37 14.25
C ILE A 8 -11.14 -45.35 14.70
N ALA A 9 -10.16 -45.16 13.82
CA ALA A 9 -9.15 -44.10 14.02
C ALA A 9 -9.76 -42.74 13.64
N LEU A 10 -10.01 -41.91 14.66
CA LEU A 10 -10.42 -40.52 14.48
C LEU A 10 -9.17 -39.71 14.07
N ALA A 11 -9.04 -39.42 12.79
CA ALA A 11 -8.04 -38.51 12.27
C ALA A 11 -8.49 -37.06 12.54
N SER A 12 -7.90 -36.42 13.55
CA SER A 12 -8.09 -35.01 13.84
C SER A 12 -7.34 -34.17 12.80
N VAL A 13 -8.05 -33.58 11.85
CA VAL A 13 -7.50 -32.60 10.92
C VAL A 13 -7.35 -31.28 11.66
N ALA A 14 -6.16 -30.94 12.09
CA ALA A 14 -5.82 -29.63 12.60
C ALA A 14 -5.71 -28.65 11.43
N LEU A 15 -6.74 -27.82 11.24
CA LEU A 15 -6.74 -26.74 10.25
C LEU A 15 -5.86 -25.58 10.78
N SER A 16 -4.60 -25.56 10.36
CA SER A 16 -3.67 -24.48 10.68
C SER A 16 -4.06 -23.24 9.87
N LEU A 17 -4.76 -22.28 10.48
CA LEU A 17 -4.92 -20.94 9.92
C LEU A 17 -3.55 -20.21 10.04
N SER A 18 -2.74 -20.33 9.00
CA SER A 18 -1.54 -19.50 8.86
C SER A 18 -1.99 -18.10 8.45
N GLY A 19 -2.27 -17.25 9.44
CA GLY A 19 -2.47 -15.83 9.23
C GLY A 19 -1.19 -15.24 8.63
N LEU A 20 -1.25 -14.77 7.39
CA LEU A 20 -0.21 -13.94 6.77
C LEU A 20 -0.23 -12.58 7.50
N ALA A 21 0.49 -12.51 8.63
CA ALA A 21 0.84 -11.24 9.22
C ALA A 21 1.79 -10.55 8.22
N HIS A 22 1.29 -9.57 7.48
CA HIS A 22 2.13 -8.63 6.75
C HIS A 22 2.82 -7.76 7.79
N GLY A 23 3.91 -8.27 8.36
CA GLY A 23 4.79 -7.51 9.21
C GLY A 23 5.40 -6.38 8.38
N ALA A 24 5.26 -5.14 8.85
CA ALA A 24 6.05 -4.05 8.32
C ALA A 24 7.54 -4.46 8.35
N ASP A 25 8.25 -4.28 7.24
CA ASP A 25 9.67 -4.61 7.15
C ASP A 25 10.42 -3.76 8.19
N PRO A 26 11.03 -4.37 9.23
CA PRO A 26 11.73 -3.61 10.27
C PRO A 26 12.96 -2.86 9.75
N LYS A 27 13.30 -3.02 8.49
CA LYS A 27 14.44 -2.41 7.84
C LYS A 27 14.07 -1.19 6.98
N ALA A 28 12.78 -0.84 6.89
CA ALA A 28 12.38 0.39 6.23
C ALA A 28 12.91 1.60 7.00
N ALA A 29 13.77 2.40 6.36
CA ALA A 29 14.27 3.64 6.94
C ALA A 29 13.08 4.55 7.29
N LYS A 30 13.16 5.22 8.46
CA LYS A 30 12.13 6.18 8.85
C LYS A 30 12.01 7.27 7.77
N PRO A 31 10.78 7.64 7.36
CA PRO A 31 10.59 8.67 6.36
C PRO A 31 11.13 10.02 6.84
N ASN A 32 11.81 10.74 5.95
CA ASN A 32 12.22 12.11 6.19
C ASN A 32 11.06 13.05 5.86
N LEU A 33 10.29 13.43 6.88
CA LEU A 33 9.10 14.26 6.71
C LEU A 33 9.41 15.64 6.12
N ALA A 34 10.51 16.28 6.55
CA ALA A 34 10.91 17.60 6.03
C ALA A 34 11.26 17.55 4.53
N ALA A 35 11.99 16.52 4.10
CA ALA A 35 12.29 16.32 2.69
C ALA A 35 11.02 15.98 1.89
N GLY A 36 10.10 15.21 2.45
CA GLY A 36 8.80 14.90 1.86
C GLY A 36 7.95 16.14 1.68
N GLU A 37 7.85 16.99 2.70
CA GLU A 37 7.12 18.27 2.64
C GLU A 37 7.69 19.22 1.60
N ALA A 38 9.00 19.38 1.56
CA ALA A 38 9.68 20.20 0.55
C ALA A 38 9.37 19.70 -0.87
N LYS A 39 9.41 18.40 -1.10
CA LYS A 39 9.07 17.79 -2.39
C LYS A 39 7.60 17.98 -2.74
N ALA A 40 6.70 17.75 -1.81
CA ALA A 40 5.26 17.94 -2.01
C ALA A 40 4.93 19.39 -2.36
N THR A 41 5.50 20.36 -1.64
CA THR A 41 5.30 21.78 -1.91
C THR A 41 5.85 22.21 -3.27
N ALA A 42 7.04 21.73 -3.63
CA ALA A 42 7.70 22.13 -4.89
C ALA A 42 7.06 21.50 -6.13
N VAL A 43 6.50 20.30 -6.02
CA VAL A 43 6.07 19.51 -7.19
C VAL A 43 4.56 19.22 -7.17
N CYS A 44 4.03 18.72 -6.07
CA CYS A 44 2.65 18.21 -6.02
C CYS A 44 1.62 19.33 -5.85
N ALA A 45 1.98 20.38 -5.11
CA ALA A 45 1.09 21.46 -4.74
C ALA A 45 0.50 22.23 -5.92
N ALA A 46 1.22 22.29 -7.04
CA ALA A 46 0.75 22.96 -8.25
C ALA A 46 -0.60 22.42 -8.77
N CYS A 47 -0.84 21.13 -8.56
CA CYS A 47 -2.07 20.46 -8.99
C CYS A 47 -2.98 20.07 -7.82
N HIS A 48 -2.40 19.69 -6.68
CA HIS A 48 -3.14 19.14 -5.55
C HIS A 48 -3.32 20.11 -4.36
N SER A 49 -2.86 21.36 -4.46
CA SER A 49 -2.74 22.33 -3.36
C SER A 49 -1.68 21.93 -2.32
N VAL A 50 -1.16 22.91 -1.57
CA VAL A 50 -0.12 22.68 -0.54
C VAL A 50 -0.60 21.72 0.55
N ASP A 51 -1.88 21.83 0.91
CA ASP A 51 -2.53 21.01 1.93
C ASP A 51 -3.22 19.76 1.36
N GLY A 52 -3.15 19.52 0.04
CA GLY A 52 -3.81 18.40 -0.62
C GLY A 52 -5.33 18.54 -0.75
N SER A 53 -5.90 19.68 -0.43
CA SER A 53 -7.37 19.88 -0.42
C SER A 53 -7.99 19.82 -1.81
N ARG A 54 -7.34 20.34 -2.84
CA ARG A 54 -7.62 20.27 -4.28
C ARG A 54 -7.25 21.58 -4.98
N GLY A 55 -6.45 21.48 -6.05
CA GLY A 55 -6.16 22.62 -6.91
C GLY A 55 -7.27 22.89 -7.93
N LEU A 56 -7.63 21.88 -8.72
CA LEU A 56 -8.68 21.94 -9.74
C LEU A 56 -9.62 20.75 -9.63
N PRO A 57 -10.87 20.85 -10.11
CA PRO A 57 -11.83 19.72 -10.05
C PRO A 57 -11.37 18.43 -10.73
N ALA A 58 -10.46 18.53 -11.70
CA ALA A 58 -9.91 17.37 -12.41
C ALA A 58 -8.90 16.59 -11.58
N TYR A 59 -8.36 17.16 -10.49
CA TYR A 59 -7.35 16.51 -9.65
C TYR A 59 -7.97 15.97 -8.37
N PRO A 60 -7.59 14.75 -7.94
CA PRO A 60 -8.15 14.19 -6.72
C PRO A 60 -7.66 14.93 -5.47
N ILE A 61 -8.51 14.98 -4.46
CA ILE A 61 -8.16 15.43 -3.11
C ILE A 61 -7.23 14.38 -2.50
N LEU A 62 -6.12 14.82 -1.93
CA LEU A 62 -5.15 13.96 -1.22
C LEU A 62 -5.26 14.11 0.30
N GLN A 63 -5.77 15.27 0.77
CA GLN A 63 -5.95 15.56 2.19
C GLN A 63 -6.82 14.49 2.87
N GLY A 64 -6.37 14.02 4.02
CA GLY A 64 -7.07 13.00 4.80
C GLY A 64 -6.91 11.57 4.30
N GLN A 65 -6.16 11.33 3.21
CA GLN A 65 -5.89 9.99 2.71
C GLN A 65 -4.80 9.31 3.54
N HIS A 66 -4.87 7.99 3.64
CA HIS A 66 -3.86 7.18 4.33
C HIS A 66 -2.49 7.27 3.64
N PRO A 67 -1.40 7.55 4.37
CA PRO A 67 -0.06 7.68 3.78
C PRO A 67 0.36 6.46 2.96
N GLU A 68 0.12 5.25 3.46
CA GLU A 68 0.47 4.00 2.78
C GLU A 68 -0.28 3.85 1.44
N TYR A 69 -1.52 4.32 1.39
CA TYR A 69 -2.29 4.33 0.14
C TYR A 69 -1.69 5.31 -0.86
N LEU A 70 -1.28 6.52 -0.43
CA LEU A 70 -0.62 7.49 -1.30
C LEU A 70 0.69 6.94 -1.85
N VAL A 71 1.52 6.34 -1.01
CA VAL A 71 2.77 5.67 -1.43
C VAL A 71 2.47 4.60 -2.48
N LYS A 72 1.51 3.72 -2.21
CA LYS A 72 1.09 2.67 -3.16
C LYS A 72 0.69 3.26 -4.50
N GLN A 73 -0.12 4.33 -4.51
CA GLN A 73 -0.57 4.97 -5.74
C GLN A 73 0.59 5.59 -6.55
N LEU A 74 1.54 6.24 -5.87
CA LEU A 74 2.72 6.80 -6.52
C LEU A 74 3.61 5.71 -7.14
N VAL A 75 3.81 4.60 -6.42
CA VAL A 75 4.55 3.44 -6.94
C VAL A 75 3.84 2.85 -8.17
N GLU A 76 2.52 2.69 -8.12
CA GLU A 76 1.74 2.15 -9.24
C GLU A 76 1.78 3.05 -10.49
N PHE A 77 1.78 4.37 -10.32
CA PHE A 77 2.00 5.30 -11.43
C PHE A 77 3.43 5.18 -12.00
N LYS A 78 4.43 5.11 -11.12
CA LYS A 78 5.83 4.97 -11.51
C LYS A 78 6.09 3.68 -12.29
N GLU A 79 5.46 2.57 -11.87
CA GLU A 79 5.59 1.26 -12.50
C GLU A 79 4.66 1.06 -13.70
N GLY A 80 3.80 2.04 -14.00
CA GLY A 80 2.83 1.94 -15.09
C GLY A 80 1.65 0.99 -14.83
N LYS A 81 1.49 0.50 -13.61
CA LYS A 81 0.35 -0.32 -13.18
C LYS A 81 -0.93 0.52 -13.14
N ARG A 82 -0.84 1.75 -12.64
CA ARG A 82 -1.90 2.74 -12.72
C ARG A 82 -1.58 3.73 -13.85
N LYS A 83 -2.51 3.90 -14.78
CA LYS A 83 -2.27 4.66 -16.00
C LYS A 83 -2.73 6.11 -15.87
N ASN A 84 -1.79 7.04 -15.90
CA ASN A 84 -1.99 8.47 -16.07
C ASN A 84 -0.63 9.07 -16.46
N ALA A 85 -0.53 9.66 -17.63
CA ALA A 85 0.74 10.14 -18.18
C ALA A 85 1.36 11.25 -17.32
N ILE A 86 0.55 12.16 -16.75
CA ILE A 86 1.01 13.25 -15.89
C ILE A 86 1.56 12.67 -14.60
N MET A 87 0.77 11.83 -13.90
CA MET A 87 1.21 11.26 -12.64
C MET A 87 2.37 10.29 -12.79
N ALA A 88 2.49 9.57 -13.90
CA ALA A 88 3.66 8.75 -14.19
C ALA A 88 4.93 9.61 -14.28
N GLY A 89 4.88 10.74 -14.96
CA GLY A 89 5.98 11.69 -15.02
C GLY A 89 6.34 12.30 -13.66
N MET A 90 5.33 12.64 -12.84
CA MET A 90 5.56 13.18 -11.49
C MET A 90 6.13 12.15 -10.52
N ALA A 91 5.72 10.88 -10.63
CA ALA A 91 6.17 9.80 -9.77
C ALA A 91 7.54 9.22 -10.18
N ALA A 92 7.93 9.31 -11.45
CA ALA A 92 9.16 8.72 -11.97
C ALA A 92 10.43 9.06 -11.17
N PRO A 93 10.69 10.32 -10.76
CA PRO A 93 11.90 10.69 -10.03
C PRO A 93 11.84 10.39 -8.52
N LEU A 94 10.73 9.91 -7.99
CA LEU A 94 10.61 9.60 -6.57
C LEU A 94 11.38 8.31 -6.22
N THR A 95 12.04 8.33 -5.06
CA THR A 95 12.83 7.20 -4.53
C THR A 95 12.13 6.52 -3.39
#